data_03e9dbdc088c5db5e36625b2b2423cfd
#
_entry.id   03e9dbdc088c5db5e36625b2b2423cfd
#
_cell.length_a   1.000
_cell.length_b   1.000
_cell.length_c   1.000
_cell.angle_alpha   90.00
_cell.angle_beta   90.00
_cell.angle_gamma   90.00
#
_symmetry.space_group_name_H-M   'P 1'
#
loop_
_entity.id
_entity.type
_entity.pdbx_description
1 polymer ?
#
loop_
_entity_poly.entity_id
_entity_poly.type
_entity_poly.pdbx_seq_one_letter_code
_entity_poly.pdbx_strand_id
1 'polypeptide(L)'
;MEIIKKAWSLQLDQIEEGYMCSEETVYAETRGKAKSEMMKTDAQYLELAFDKEEITFLNVPIFRDKDNDIVKVKGQEMHRSSALFYLEQLEKRNKIELHSSNEFHRQHTREYVGNAIGFWALNGRGYTIDPEKAHVYTKEEVLQSFGKNGWDSQTYFIPVEAAKAAIRSYVESQAISQEDRI
;
A
#
# COMPACT_ATOMS: atom_id res chain seq x y z
N MET A 1 6.24 11.27 -14.25
CA MET A 1 6.06 9.81 -14.52
C MET A 1 5.57 9.67 -15.94
N GLU A 2 6.32 8.99 -16.79
CA GLU A 2 6.03 8.78 -18.21
C GLU A 2 5.62 7.32 -18.42
N ILE A 3 4.53 7.07 -19.16
CA ILE A 3 4.08 5.71 -19.48
C ILE A 3 4.86 5.21 -20.68
N ILE A 4 5.61 4.12 -20.51
CA ILE A 4 6.41 3.46 -21.54
C ILE A 4 5.61 2.36 -22.23
N LYS A 5 4.90 1.54 -21.44
CA LYS A 5 4.06 0.45 -21.95
C LYS A 5 2.74 0.42 -21.20
N LYS A 6 1.62 0.26 -21.93
CA LYS A 6 0.29 0.11 -21.38
C LYS A 6 0.00 -1.35 -21.15
N ALA A 7 -0.39 -1.71 -19.92
CA ALA A 7 -0.80 -3.05 -19.56
C ALA A 7 -2.30 -3.30 -19.79
N TRP A 8 -2.62 -4.54 -20.16
CA TRP A 8 -3.97 -5.03 -20.38
C TRP A 8 -4.06 -6.42 -19.79
N SER A 9 -5.04 -6.66 -18.93
CA SER A 9 -5.23 -7.92 -18.25
C SER A 9 -6.48 -8.63 -18.74
N LEU A 10 -6.42 -9.95 -18.82
CA LEU A 10 -7.58 -10.81 -18.99
C LEU A 10 -8.27 -10.90 -17.64
N GLN A 11 -9.54 -10.54 -17.58
CA GLN A 11 -10.32 -10.67 -16.35
C GLN A 11 -11.34 -11.79 -16.54
N LEU A 12 -11.24 -12.82 -15.72
CA LEU A 12 -12.18 -13.92 -15.68
C LEU A 12 -13.17 -13.68 -14.55
N ASP A 13 -14.42 -13.43 -14.89
CA ASP A 13 -15.51 -13.18 -13.92
C ASP A 13 -15.99 -14.46 -13.21
N GLN A 14 -15.48 -15.64 -13.57
CA GLN A 14 -15.90 -16.91 -12.98
C GLN A 14 -14.77 -17.50 -12.15
N ILE A 15 -14.89 -17.35 -10.85
CA ILE A 15 -14.19 -18.19 -9.87
C ILE A 15 -15.07 -19.42 -9.66
N GLU A 16 -14.87 -20.46 -10.44
CA GLU A 16 -15.30 -21.80 -10.02
C GLU A 16 -14.38 -22.23 -8.87
N GLU A 17 -14.97 -22.78 -7.82
CA GLU A 17 -14.33 -23.15 -6.57
C GLU A 17 -12.99 -23.87 -6.80
N GLY A 18 -11.88 -23.23 -6.43
CA GLY A 18 -10.57 -23.86 -6.29
C GLY A 18 -9.49 -23.50 -7.30
N TYR A 19 -9.74 -22.71 -8.32
CA TYR A 19 -8.69 -22.28 -9.27
C TYR A 19 -8.44 -20.76 -9.16
N MET A 20 -7.28 -20.42 -8.62
CA MET A 20 -6.76 -19.06 -8.79
C MET A 20 -6.22 -18.95 -10.22
N CYS A 21 -7.01 -18.36 -11.12
CA CYS A 21 -6.50 -17.95 -12.42
C CYS A 21 -5.53 -16.79 -12.21
N SER A 22 -4.26 -17.00 -12.56
CA SER A 22 -3.31 -15.90 -12.64
C SER A 22 -3.79 -14.96 -13.75
N GLU A 23 -3.99 -13.68 -13.43
CA GLU A 23 -4.28 -12.67 -14.42
C GLU A 23 -3.12 -12.58 -15.40
N GLU A 24 -3.36 -12.96 -16.66
CA GLU A 24 -2.36 -12.81 -17.69
C GLU A 24 -2.34 -11.35 -18.16
N THR A 25 -1.16 -10.73 -18.11
CA THR A 25 -0.97 -9.33 -18.50
C THR A 25 -0.19 -9.25 -19.80
N VAL A 26 -0.76 -8.54 -20.80
CA VAL A 26 -0.08 -8.21 -22.06
C VAL A 26 0.18 -6.71 -22.18
N TYR A 27 1.24 -6.34 -22.85
CA TYR A 27 1.62 -4.95 -23.05
C TYR A 27 1.36 -4.52 -24.50
N ALA A 28 0.46 -3.55 -24.67
CA ALA A 28 0.12 -3.04 -26.00
C ALA A 28 -0.33 -1.57 -25.96
N GLU A 29 -0.15 -0.85 -27.03
CA GLU A 29 -0.55 0.56 -27.15
C GLU A 29 -2.07 0.75 -27.13
N THR A 30 -2.79 -0.21 -27.72
CA THR A 30 -4.25 -0.16 -27.87
C THR A 30 -4.91 -1.46 -27.46
N ARG A 31 -6.20 -1.39 -27.11
CA ARG A 31 -7.01 -2.56 -26.77
C ARG A 31 -7.03 -3.60 -27.91
N GLY A 32 -7.10 -3.17 -29.16
CA GLY A 32 -7.10 -4.08 -30.31
C GLY A 32 -5.77 -4.85 -30.44
N LYS A 33 -4.63 -4.17 -30.29
CA LYS A 33 -3.32 -4.84 -30.27
C LYS A 33 -3.22 -5.81 -29.09
N ALA A 34 -3.69 -5.40 -27.89
CA ALA A 34 -3.70 -6.25 -26.72
C ALA A 34 -4.53 -7.54 -26.94
N LYS A 35 -5.72 -7.43 -27.51
CA LYS A 35 -6.53 -8.59 -27.89
C LYS A 35 -5.80 -9.52 -28.85
N SER A 36 -5.12 -8.95 -29.85
CA SER A 36 -4.35 -9.73 -30.82
C SER A 36 -3.17 -10.48 -30.20
N GLU A 37 -2.48 -9.85 -29.25
CA GLU A 37 -1.40 -10.52 -28.51
C GLU A 37 -1.93 -11.62 -27.59
N MET A 38 -3.01 -11.34 -26.85
CA MET A 38 -3.65 -12.33 -25.98
C MET A 38 -4.09 -13.58 -26.75
N MET A 39 -4.65 -13.42 -27.94
CA MET A 39 -5.07 -14.52 -28.79
C MET A 39 -3.91 -15.35 -29.37
N LYS A 40 -2.68 -14.82 -29.39
CA LYS A 40 -1.48 -15.53 -29.83
C LYS A 40 -0.81 -16.29 -28.69
N THR A 41 -1.02 -15.86 -27.47
CA THR A 41 -0.43 -16.52 -26.31
C THR A 41 -1.03 -17.92 -26.21
N ASP A 42 -0.18 -18.92 -26.04
CA ASP A 42 -0.57 -20.33 -26.06
C ASP A 42 -1.49 -20.60 -24.85
N ALA A 43 -2.77 -20.68 -25.18
CA ALA A 43 -3.83 -20.36 -24.25
C ALA A 43 -4.23 -21.56 -23.39
N GLN A 44 -3.32 -22.17 -22.64
CA GLN A 44 -3.73 -23.06 -21.55
C GLN A 44 -4.78 -22.42 -20.64
N TYR A 45 -4.69 -21.12 -20.42
CA TYR A 45 -5.63 -20.36 -19.59
C TYR A 45 -6.95 -20.05 -20.31
N LEU A 46 -6.89 -19.74 -21.61
CA LEU A 46 -8.11 -19.54 -22.41
C LEU A 46 -8.86 -20.88 -22.60
N GLU A 47 -8.15 -22.01 -22.71
CA GLU A 47 -8.74 -23.34 -22.81
C GLU A 47 -9.40 -23.80 -21.51
N LEU A 48 -8.87 -23.40 -20.34
CA LEU A 48 -9.42 -23.74 -19.03
C LEU A 48 -10.62 -22.85 -18.64
N ALA A 49 -10.65 -21.60 -19.13
CA ALA A 49 -11.64 -20.63 -18.72
C ALA A 49 -12.82 -20.49 -19.68
N PHE A 50 -12.64 -20.91 -20.93
CA PHE A 50 -13.65 -20.75 -21.97
C PHE A 50 -13.61 -21.92 -22.92
N ASP A 51 -14.77 -22.32 -23.42
CA ASP A 51 -14.85 -23.25 -24.54
C ASP A 51 -14.20 -22.59 -25.78
N LYS A 52 -13.19 -23.21 -26.36
CA LYS A 52 -12.37 -22.66 -27.46
C LYS A 52 -13.20 -22.13 -28.63
N GLU A 53 -14.38 -22.69 -28.84
CA GLU A 53 -15.28 -22.31 -29.91
C GLU A 53 -16.04 -20.99 -29.64
N GLU A 54 -16.08 -20.55 -28.38
CA GLU A 54 -16.80 -19.33 -27.98
C GLU A 54 -15.93 -18.08 -27.94
N ILE A 55 -14.59 -18.23 -27.84
CA ILE A 55 -13.68 -17.08 -27.78
C ILE A 55 -13.32 -16.60 -29.17
N THR A 56 -13.71 -15.40 -29.45
CA THR A 56 -13.33 -14.68 -30.67
C THR A 56 -12.59 -13.38 -30.33
N PHE A 57 -11.88 -12.82 -31.29
CA PHE A 57 -11.24 -11.52 -31.14
C PHE A 57 -12.21 -10.43 -30.63
N LEU A 58 -13.50 -10.53 -30.94
CA LEU A 58 -14.49 -9.52 -30.53
C LEU A 58 -14.88 -9.64 -29.07
N ASN A 59 -15.00 -10.86 -28.54
CA ASN A 59 -15.52 -11.11 -27.19
C ASN A 59 -14.44 -11.39 -26.12
N VAL A 60 -13.15 -11.43 -26.48
CA VAL A 60 -12.07 -11.57 -25.48
C VAL A 60 -12.19 -10.50 -24.39
N PRO A 61 -12.39 -10.90 -23.12
CA PRO A 61 -12.61 -9.98 -22.01
C PRO A 61 -11.28 -9.39 -21.51
N ILE A 62 -10.78 -8.40 -22.23
CA ILE A 62 -9.54 -7.71 -21.88
C ILE A 62 -9.81 -6.30 -21.37
N PHE A 63 -9.22 -5.96 -20.25
CA PHE A 63 -9.40 -4.70 -19.54
C PHE A 63 -8.10 -3.93 -19.44
N ARG A 64 -8.21 -2.63 -19.25
CA ARG A 64 -7.07 -1.74 -19.04
C ARG A 64 -6.55 -1.87 -17.62
N ASP A 65 -5.35 -2.42 -17.47
CA ASP A 65 -4.67 -2.59 -16.19
C ASP A 65 -3.65 -1.46 -16.00
N LYS A 66 -4.08 -0.38 -15.34
CA LYS A 66 -3.25 0.81 -15.15
C LYS A 66 -2.14 0.59 -14.12
N ASP A 67 -2.34 -0.28 -13.15
CA ASP A 67 -1.41 -0.50 -12.04
C ASP A 67 -0.17 -1.28 -12.49
N ASN A 68 -0.35 -2.13 -13.51
CA ASN A 68 0.71 -2.86 -14.16
C ASN A 68 1.35 -2.14 -15.37
N ASP A 69 0.96 -0.89 -15.70
CA ASP A 69 1.69 -0.10 -16.70
C ASP A 69 3.18 -0.05 -16.38
N ILE A 70 4.01 -0.18 -17.40
CA ILE A 70 5.43 0.15 -17.25
C ILE A 70 5.61 1.67 -17.41
N VAL A 71 6.15 2.28 -16.38
CA VAL A 71 6.42 3.71 -16.30
C VAL A 71 7.89 3.99 -16.05
N LYS A 72 8.36 5.16 -16.44
CA LYS A 72 9.72 5.63 -16.18
C LYS A 72 9.72 6.67 -15.08
N VAL A 73 10.48 6.39 -14.00
CA VAL A 73 10.68 7.28 -12.87
C VAL A 73 12.18 7.39 -12.59
N LYS A 74 12.71 8.61 -12.62
CA LYS A 74 14.17 8.88 -12.42
C LYS A 74 15.08 8.00 -13.27
N GLY A 75 14.66 7.71 -14.51
CA GLY A 75 15.44 6.91 -15.46
C GLY A 75 15.24 5.39 -15.35
N GLN A 76 14.57 4.89 -14.36
CA GLN A 76 14.28 3.46 -14.14
C GLN A 76 12.87 3.11 -14.63
N GLU A 77 12.74 1.95 -15.27
CA GLU A 77 11.45 1.38 -15.67
C GLU A 77 10.92 0.46 -14.58
N MET A 78 9.66 0.61 -14.23
CA MET A 78 8.99 -0.20 -13.22
C MET A 78 7.47 -0.20 -13.42
N HIS A 79 6.76 -1.10 -12.76
CA HIS A 79 5.30 -1.09 -12.71
C HIS A 79 4.80 0.21 -12.07
N ARG A 80 3.68 0.73 -12.55
CA ARG A 80 3.09 1.97 -12.06
C ARG A 80 2.77 1.92 -10.57
N SER A 81 2.21 0.80 -10.07
CA SER A 81 1.95 0.59 -8.65
C SER A 81 3.22 0.74 -7.81
N SER A 82 4.32 0.10 -8.23
CA SER A 82 5.62 0.22 -7.58
C SER A 82 6.17 1.65 -7.67
N ALA A 83 5.97 2.32 -8.80
CA ALA A 83 6.39 3.71 -8.98
C ALA A 83 5.65 4.67 -8.05
N LEU A 84 4.35 4.50 -7.90
CA LEU A 84 3.52 5.31 -6.99
C LEU A 84 3.96 5.11 -5.53
N PHE A 85 4.17 3.85 -5.12
CA PHE A 85 4.71 3.54 -3.81
C PHE A 85 6.08 4.18 -3.57
N TYR A 86 6.99 4.05 -4.54
CA TYR A 86 8.32 4.66 -4.46
C TYR A 86 8.26 6.19 -4.32
N LEU A 87 7.40 6.85 -5.09
CA LEU A 87 7.22 8.32 -5.01
C LEU A 87 6.63 8.75 -3.67
N GLU A 88 5.67 8.00 -3.13
CA GLU A 88 5.12 8.25 -1.79
C GLU A 88 6.20 8.13 -0.70
N GLN A 89 7.04 7.09 -0.78
CA GLN A 89 8.15 6.91 0.17
C GLN A 89 9.16 8.07 0.08
N LEU A 90 9.47 8.54 -1.14
CA LEU A 90 10.34 9.71 -1.32
C LEU A 90 9.73 10.97 -0.72
N GLU A 91 8.44 11.18 -0.89
CA GLU A 91 7.75 12.34 -0.30
C GLU A 91 7.78 12.30 1.23
N LYS A 92 7.46 11.14 1.84
CA LYS A 92 7.56 10.93 3.28
C LYS A 92 8.98 11.19 3.79
N ARG A 93 9.98 10.62 3.12
CA ARG A 93 11.39 10.84 3.44
C ARG A 93 11.77 12.32 3.42
N ASN A 94 11.39 13.03 2.36
CA ASN A 94 11.67 14.46 2.23
C ASN A 94 11.00 15.28 3.35
N LYS A 95 9.76 14.94 3.73
CA LYS A 95 9.07 15.58 4.86
C LYS A 95 9.83 15.39 6.17
N ILE A 96 10.35 14.20 6.44
CA ILE A 96 11.17 13.92 7.63
C ILE A 96 12.50 14.69 7.56
N GLU A 97 13.17 14.67 6.41
CA GLU A 97 14.45 15.35 6.22
C GLU A 97 14.37 16.86 6.48
N LEU A 98 13.31 17.50 6.00
CA LEU A 98 13.05 18.93 6.15
C LEU A 98 12.45 19.31 7.52
N HIS A 99 11.95 18.32 8.28
CA HIS A 99 11.32 18.62 9.58
C HIS A 99 12.37 19.09 10.59
N SER A 100 12.00 20.03 11.47
CA SER A 100 12.89 20.57 12.50
C SER A 100 13.19 19.59 13.65
N SER A 101 12.29 18.64 13.92
CA SER A 101 12.50 17.63 14.97
C SER A 101 13.58 16.64 14.60
N ASN A 102 14.33 16.17 15.60
CA ASN A 102 15.33 15.12 15.48
C ASN A 102 14.86 13.78 16.04
N GLU A 103 13.68 13.75 16.68
CA GLU A 103 13.14 12.56 17.35
C GLU A 103 11.70 12.31 16.91
N PHE A 104 11.37 11.03 16.68
CA PHE A 104 10.08 10.60 16.17
C PHE A 104 9.61 9.34 16.86
N HIS A 105 8.28 9.19 16.98
CA HIS A 105 7.63 7.93 17.27
C HIS A 105 7.11 7.30 15.97
N ARG A 106 7.21 5.98 15.85
CA ARG A 106 6.56 5.25 14.76
C ARG A 106 5.13 4.93 15.17
N GLN A 107 4.16 5.36 14.36
CA GLN A 107 2.75 5.05 14.55
C GLN A 107 2.50 3.57 14.22
N HIS A 108 1.69 2.91 15.04
CA HIS A 108 1.07 1.62 14.74
C HIS A 108 -0.30 1.87 14.10
N THR A 109 -0.48 1.41 12.86
CA THR A 109 -1.68 1.75 12.06
C THR A 109 -2.74 0.65 12.03
N ARG A 110 -2.45 -0.52 12.58
CA ARG A 110 -3.38 -1.68 12.52
C ARG A 110 -4.40 -1.72 13.64
N GLU A 111 -4.13 -1.06 14.76
CA GLU A 111 -5.00 -1.09 15.93
C GLU A 111 -5.16 0.31 16.49
N TYR A 112 -6.41 0.66 16.79
CA TYR A 112 -6.77 1.86 17.52
C TYR A 112 -7.35 1.46 18.85
N VAL A 113 -6.94 2.12 19.91
CA VAL A 113 -7.57 1.97 21.22
C VAL A 113 -8.50 3.17 21.44
N GLY A 114 -9.76 2.99 21.11
CA GLY A 114 -10.70 4.11 21.03
C GLY A 114 -10.26 5.11 19.95
N ASN A 115 -10.11 6.40 20.31
CA ASN A 115 -9.62 7.44 19.42
C ASN A 115 -8.12 7.72 19.58
N ALA A 116 -7.38 6.87 20.31
CA ALA A 116 -5.96 7.08 20.56
C ALA A 116 -5.11 6.48 19.45
N ILE A 117 -4.05 7.20 19.07
CA ILE A 117 -3.00 6.70 18.18
C ILE A 117 -2.13 5.72 18.96
N GLY A 118 -1.92 4.52 18.40
CA GLY A 118 -0.95 3.56 18.91
C GLY A 118 0.46 3.84 18.40
N PHE A 119 1.44 3.66 19.26
CA PHE A 119 2.87 3.75 18.94
C PHE A 119 3.54 2.41 19.20
N TRP A 120 4.63 2.15 18.49
CA TRP A 120 5.51 1.03 18.83
C TRP A 120 6.15 1.29 20.20
N ALA A 121 6.02 0.32 21.09
CA ALA A 121 6.58 0.42 22.44
C ALA A 121 8.10 0.24 22.45
N LEU A 122 8.73 0.62 23.55
CA LEU A 122 10.17 0.52 23.75
C LEU A 122 10.67 -0.91 23.45
N ASN A 123 11.80 -1.01 22.78
CA ASN A 123 12.42 -2.28 22.36
C ASN A 123 11.59 -3.13 21.38
N GLY A 124 10.61 -2.53 20.66
CA GLY A 124 9.80 -3.22 19.65
C GLY A 124 8.88 -4.31 20.22
N ARG A 125 8.61 -4.29 21.52
CA ARG A 125 7.76 -5.27 22.19
C ARG A 125 6.35 -4.73 22.39
N GLY A 126 5.50 -4.94 21.36
CA GLY A 126 4.10 -4.54 21.40
C GLY A 126 3.87 -3.05 21.14
N TYR A 127 2.74 -2.55 21.61
CA TYR A 127 2.23 -1.22 21.30
C TYR A 127 1.84 -0.47 22.57
N THR A 128 1.85 0.85 22.51
CA THR A 128 1.42 1.73 23.59
C THR A 128 0.68 2.94 23.03
N ILE A 129 -0.28 3.45 23.77
CA ILE A 129 -0.92 4.74 23.49
C ILE A 129 -0.26 5.89 24.28
N ASP A 130 0.68 5.55 25.14
CA ASP A 130 1.43 6.48 25.96
C ASP A 130 2.73 6.88 25.24
N PRO A 131 2.89 8.11 24.75
CA PRO A 131 4.10 8.52 24.06
C PRO A 131 5.37 8.43 24.93
N GLU A 132 5.25 8.50 26.25
CA GLU A 132 6.41 8.39 27.15
C GLU A 132 6.98 6.95 27.20
N LYS A 133 6.13 5.95 26.89
CA LYS A 133 6.51 4.54 26.79
C LYS A 133 6.78 4.08 25.36
N ALA A 134 6.60 4.98 24.39
CA ALA A 134 6.84 4.69 22.99
C ALA A 134 8.35 4.71 22.69
N HIS A 135 8.75 3.87 21.71
CA HIS A 135 10.12 3.92 21.23
C HIS A 135 10.40 5.23 20.49
N VAL A 136 11.52 5.84 20.81
CA VAL A 136 12.01 7.06 20.14
C VAL A 136 13.03 6.67 19.09
N TYR A 137 12.79 7.08 17.87
CA TYR A 137 13.70 6.93 16.73
C TYR A 137 14.37 8.27 16.44
N THR A 138 15.66 8.28 16.23
CA THR A 138 16.37 9.46 15.73
C THR A 138 16.02 9.71 14.26
N LYS A 139 16.19 10.93 13.80
CA LYS A 139 15.96 11.31 12.39
C LYS A 139 16.77 10.44 11.44
N GLU A 140 18.04 10.17 11.79
CA GLU A 140 18.95 9.33 11.00
C GLU A 140 18.44 7.91 10.89
N GLU A 141 17.97 7.31 11.99
CA GLU A 141 17.38 5.96 11.99
C GLU A 141 16.15 5.89 11.11
N VAL A 142 15.27 6.91 11.21
CA VAL A 142 14.10 7.02 10.36
C VAL A 142 14.50 7.11 8.89
N LEU A 143 15.41 8.01 8.52
CA LEU A 143 15.86 8.20 7.15
C LEU A 143 16.56 6.95 6.57
N GLN A 144 17.34 6.23 7.38
CA GLN A 144 17.98 4.97 6.98
C GLN A 144 17.02 3.81 6.80
N SER A 145 15.83 3.90 7.39
CA SER A 145 14.83 2.84 7.32
C SER A 145 14.01 2.85 6.03
N PHE A 146 13.94 4.00 5.33
CA PHE A 146 13.23 4.10 4.06
C PHE A 146 13.87 3.18 3.01
N GLY A 147 13.04 2.38 2.34
CA GLY A 147 13.48 1.40 1.34
C GLY A 147 13.93 0.05 1.92
N LYS A 148 13.93 -0.13 3.26
CA LYS A 148 14.15 -1.44 3.88
C LYS A 148 12.81 -2.19 4.03
N ASN A 149 12.86 -3.52 3.91
CA ASN A 149 11.69 -4.37 4.08
C ASN A 149 10.98 -4.12 5.42
N GLY A 150 9.65 -3.96 5.38
CA GLY A 150 8.81 -3.79 6.57
C GLY A 150 8.18 -2.39 6.72
N TRP A 151 8.43 -1.48 5.78
CA TRP A 151 7.78 -0.18 5.74
C TRP A 151 6.75 -0.17 4.61
N ASP A 152 5.49 -0.24 4.97
CA ASP A 152 4.35 -0.13 4.06
C ASP A 152 3.92 1.33 3.88
N SER A 153 2.99 1.56 2.97
CA SER A 153 2.39 2.89 2.74
C SER A 153 1.71 3.47 3.98
N GLN A 154 1.36 2.62 4.94
CA GLN A 154 0.68 2.99 6.18
C GLN A 154 1.65 3.32 7.33
N THR A 155 2.97 3.27 7.12
CA THR A 155 3.92 3.65 8.16
C THR A 155 4.03 5.17 8.24
N TYR A 156 3.75 5.70 9.43
CA TYR A 156 3.87 7.12 9.74
C TYR A 156 4.84 7.35 10.90
N PHE A 157 5.53 8.49 10.84
CA PHE A 157 6.37 8.98 11.93
C PHE A 157 5.79 10.28 12.46
N ILE A 158 5.67 10.37 13.77
CA ILE A 158 5.12 11.52 14.47
C ILE A 158 6.24 12.12 15.31
N PRO A 159 6.56 13.41 15.15
CA PRO A 159 7.53 14.08 16.00
C PRO A 159 7.17 13.91 17.48
N VAL A 160 8.17 13.59 18.31
CA VAL A 160 7.96 13.34 19.76
C VAL A 160 7.24 14.51 20.42
N GLU A 161 7.64 15.74 20.13
CA GLU A 161 7.02 16.94 20.70
C GLU A 161 5.56 17.12 20.25
N ALA A 162 5.25 16.75 18.99
CA ALA A 162 3.87 16.81 18.50
C ALA A 162 3.00 15.75 19.19
N ALA A 163 3.53 14.54 19.41
CA ALA A 163 2.82 13.49 20.13
C ALA A 163 2.53 13.91 21.58
N LYS A 164 3.53 14.45 22.29
CA LYS A 164 3.37 14.97 23.66
C LYS A 164 2.37 16.13 23.73
N ALA A 165 2.43 17.06 22.80
CA ALA A 165 1.50 18.20 22.74
C ALA A 165 0.05 17.78 22.46
N ALA A 166 -0.16 16.61 21.83
CA ALA A 166 -1.48 16.06 21.52
C ALA A 166 -2.08 15.23 22.65
N ILE A 167 -1.33 14.99 23.74
CA ILE A 167 -1.85 14.27 24.93
C ILE A 167 -3.03 15.06 25.50
N ARG A 168 -4.18 14.39 25.57
CA ARG A 168 -5.36 14.92 26.25
C ARG A 168 -5.68 14.02 27.44
N SER A 169 -5.83 14.62 28.61
CA SER A 169 -6.41 13.92 29.76
C SER A 169 -7.89 13.69 29.50
N TYR A 170 -8.33 12.46 29.51
CA TYR A 170 -9.76 12.12 29.51
C TYR A 170 -10.07 11.21 30.72
N VAL A 171 -11.28 11.35 31.20
CA VAL A 171 -11.79 10.51 32.29
C VAL A 171 -12.43 9.28 31.63
N GLU A 172 -11.93 8.10 31.90
CA GLU A 172 -12.55 6.87 31.43
C GLU A 172 -13.94 6.75 32.07
N SER A 173 -14.97 6.61 31.22
CA SER A 173 -16.35 6.51 31.71
C SER A 173 -16.59 5.33 32.66
N GLN A 174 -15.74 4.28 32.56
CA GLN A 174 -15.76 3.11 33.44
C GLN A 174 -15.14 3.38 34.82
N ALA A 175 -14.29 4.42 34.93
CA ALA A 175 -13.69 4.81 36.19
C ALA A 175 -14.60 5.71 37.06
N ILE A 176 -15.71 6.20 36.47
CA ILE A 176 -16.70 7.00 37.18
C ILE A 176 -17.80 6.06 37.67
N SER A 177 -17.98 5.97 39.01
CA SER A 177 -19.05 5.19 39.60
C SER A 177 -20.43 5.73 39.16
N GLN A 178 -21.47 4.88 39.18
CA GLN A 178 -22.83 5.33 38.85
C GLN A 178 -23.33 6.38 39.87
N GLU A 179 -22.85 6.36 41.08
CA GLU A 179 -23.21 7.30 42.14
C GLU A 179 -22.62 8.69 41.92
N ASP A 180 -21.50 8.81 41.19
CA ASP A 180 -20.84 10.06 40.82
C ASP A 180 -21.39 10.68 39.53
N ARG A 181 -22.34 10.01 38.85
CA ARG A 181 -23.01 10.50 37.67
C ARG A 181 -24.30 11.19 38.07
N ILE A 182 -24.23 12.48 38.30
CA ILE A 182 -25.37 13.34 38.65
C ILE A 182 -26.07 13.81 37.36
#